data_9005c56ced038683150703522caf0a9d
#
_entry.id   9005c56ced038683150703522caf0a9d
#
_cell.length_a   1.000
_cell.length_b   1.000
_cell.length_c   1.000
_cell.angle_alpha   90.00
_cell.angle_beta   90.00
_cell.angle_gamma   90.00
#
_symmetry.space_group_name_H-M   'P 1'
#
loop_
_entity.id
_entity.type
_entity.pdbx_description
1 polymer ?
#
loop_
_entity_poly.entity_id
_entity_poly.type
_entity_poly.pdbx_seq_one_letter_code
_entity_poly.pdbx_strand_id
1 'polypeptide(L)'
;IALGACLLGDLNRVAPIVTMFFLTVYGTVNLVAAFASLSGEISWRPTLRIPWIASLTAGIGCIVVMFLISPLAAVAALSAEFIVWFILARKERTTAWGDARRGLYEALMQWALVRITAHPMTARSWRPHIMIFVQKIERSLDLIHYGRWFAQGRGIVTICELVKADLAPEGFDTQARRSEMEAFLKQEAVIAFAAADVVRDIEDGLVSVAQAHGMGGLNSNTLLMGWPSEQRGLERALRSLRSFSQLGKSLIIGRVDSKPLPVRSRDREIHVWWGGLQRNGDLM
;
A
#
# COMPACT_ATOMS: atom_id res chain seq x y z
N ILE A 1 21.25 -2.65 -41.90
CA ILE A 1 20.06 -3.50 -42.02
C ILE A 1 19.70 -3.63 -43.52
N ALA A 2 19.50 -2.51 -44.27
CA ALA A 2 19.11 -2.54 -45.70
C ALA A 2 20.13 -3.32 -46.55
N LEU A 3 21.45 -3.12 -46.38
CA LEU A 3 22.49 -3.84 -47.09
C LEU A 3 22.49 -5.37 -46.74
N GLY A 4 22.24 -5.73 -45.49
CA GLY A 4 22.11 -7.14 -45.09
C GLY A 4 20.85 -7.81 -45.67
N ALA A 5 19.77 -7.08 -45.83
CA ALA A 5 18.54 -7.56 -46.47
C ALA A 5 18.74 -7.81 -47.98
N CYS A 6 19.53 -6.94 -48.66
CA CYS A 6 19.87 -7.12 -50.05
C CYS A 6 20.76 -8.36 -50.31
N LEU A 7 21.57 -8.76 -49.34
CA LEU A 7 22.45 -9.96 -49.43
C LEU A 7 21.65 -11.27 -49.27
N LEU A 8 20.47 -11.23 -48.67
CA LEU A 8 19.60 -12.40 -48.53
C LEU A 8 18.88 -12.83 -49.83
N GLY A 9 18.87 -11.97 -50.87
CA GLY A 9 18.51 -12.30 -52.26
C GLY A 9 17.07 -12.81 -52.53
N ASP A 10 16.29 -13.06 -51.47
CA ASP A 10 14.93 -13.62 -51.60
C ASP A 10 13.93 -12.73 -50.83
N LEU A 11 13.03 -12.07 -51.53
CA LEU A 11 12.01 -11.20 -50.99
C LEU A 11 11.09 -11.93 -49.97
N ASN A 12 10.82 -13.19 -50.22
CA ASN A 12 9.98 -14.01 -49.34
C ASN A 12 10.64 -14.29 -47.97
N ARG A 13 11.96 -14.20 -47.87
CA ARG A 13 12.68 -14.32 -46.59
C ARG A 13 12.80 -12.99 -45.86
N VAL A 14 12.87 -11.89 -46.58
CA VAL A 14 13.02 -10.56 -45.99
C VAL A 14 11.69 -10.00 -45.50
N ALA A 15 10.59 -10.25 -46.20
CA ALA A 15 9.27 -9.74 -45.86
C ALA A 15 8.81 -10.12 -44.44
N PRO A 16 8.92 -11.36 -43.97
CA PRO A 16 8.57 -11.72 -42.60
C PRO A 16 9.40 -10.97 -41.53
N ILE A 17 10.69 -10.77 -41.78
CA ILE A 17 11.58 -10.07 -40.83
C ILE A 17 11.16 -8.61 -40.68
N VAL A 18 10.91 -7.93 -41.79
CA VAL A 18 10.44 -6.54 -41.77
C VAL A 18 9.07 -6.42 -41.10
N THR A 19 8.16 -7.34 -41.41
CA THR A 19 6.84 -7.39 -40.77
C THR A 19 6.94 -7.59 -39.26
N MET A 20 7.80 -8.49 -38.81
CA MET A 20 8.05 -8.70 -37.36
C MET A 20 8.56 -7.43 -36.69
N PHE A 21 9.50 -6.72 -37.33
CA PHE A 21 10.01 -5.45 -36.81
C PHE A 21 8.89 -4.41 -36.64
N PHE A 22 8.03 -4.23 -37.66
CA PHE A 22 6.92 -3.30 -37.57
C PHE A 22 5.89 -3.71 -36.51
N LEU A 23 5.52 -5.00 -36.44
CA LEU A 23 4.56 -5.49 -35.45
C LEU A 23 5.09 -5.33 -34.04
N THR A 24 6.39 -5.54 -33.80
CA THR A 24 7.02 -5.29 -32.50
C THR A 24 6.91 -3.82 -32.12
N VAL A 25 7.31 -2.91 -33.01
CA VAL A 25 7.24 -1.46 -32.72
C VAL A 25 5.81 -1.00 -32.47
N TYR A 26 4.87 -1.35 -33.37
CA TYR A 26 3.46 -0.95 -33.20
C TYR A 26 2.83 -1.62 -31.98
N GLY A 27 3.16 -2.87 -31.69
CA GLY A 27 2.72 -3.57 -30.50
C GLY A 27 3.15 -2.85 -29.24
N THR A 28 4.45 -2.56 -29.13
CA THR A 28 5.03 -1.85 -27.99
C THR A 28 4.44 -0.46 -27.81
N VAL A 29 4.33 0.34 -28.86
CA VAL A 29 3.74 1.68 -28.80
C VAL A 29 2.29 1.63 -28.30
N ASN A 30 1.49 0.69 -28.80
CA ASN A 30 0.11 0.53 -28.37
C ASN A 30 0.01 0.05 -26.90
N LEU A 31 0.86 -0.87 -26.48
CA LEU A 31 0.90 -1.32 -25.08
C LEU A 31 1.31 -0.19 -24.15
N VAL A 32 2.35 0.57 -24.50
CA VAL A 32 2.78 1.75 -23.71
C VAL A 32 1.67 2.79 -23.63
N ALA A 33 0.98 3.09 -24.73
CA ALA A 33 -0.15 4.01 -24.75
C ALA A 33 -1.32 3.53 -23.87
N ALA A 34 -1.60 2.22 -23.88
CA ALA A 34 -2.63 1.62 -23.04
C ALA A 34 -2.27 1.76 -21.54
N PHE A 35 -1.03 1.44 -21.17
CA PHE A 35 -0.55 1.55 -19.79
C PHE A 35 -0.49 3.01 -19.31
N ALA A 36 0.02 3.93 -20.13
CA ALA A 36 0.08 5.35 -19.79
C ALA A 36 -1.33 5.95 -19.59
N SER A 37 -2.29 5.54 -20.43
CA SER A 37 -3.69 5.94 -20.29
C SER A 37 -4.37 5.32 -19.06
N LEU A 38 -4.06 4.06 -18.74
CA LEU A 38 -4.62 3.35 -17.58
C LEU A 38 -4.06 3.88 -16.26
N SER A 39 -2.76 4.21 -16.21
CA SER A 39 -2.10 4.76 -15.04
C SER A 39 -2.46 6.23 -14.79
N GLY A 40 -3.12 6.90 -15.70
CA GLY A 40 -3.47 8.32 -15.55
C GLY A 40 -2.23 9.23 -15.46
N GLU A 41 -1.16 8.86 -16.15
CA GLU A 41 0.12 9.58 -16.08
C GLU A 41 -0.05 11.04 -16.50
N ILE A 42 0.38 11.98 -15.65
CA ILE A 42 0.19 13.42 -15.85
C ILE A 42 0.92 13.93 -17.11
N SER A 43 2.04 13.30 -17.46
CA SER A 43 2.83 13.61 -18.66
C SER A 43 2.17 13.10 -19.94
N TRP A 44 1.26 12.14 -19.86
CA TRP A 44 0.55 11.58 -21.00
C TRP A 44 -0.60 12.50 -21.45
N ARG A 45 -0.36 13.31 -22.47
CA ARG A 45 -1.34 14.26 -23.03
C ARG A 45 -1.56 14.01 -24.52
N PRO A 46 -2.25 12.92 -24.91
CA PRO A 46 -2.48 12.62 -26.32
C PRO A 46 -3.43 13.65 -26.94
N THR A 47 -3.16 14.02 -28.19
CA THR A 47 -4.01 14.91 -28.96
C THR A 47 -5.37 14.27 -29.26
N LEU A 48 -5.37 12.93 -29.49
CA LEU A 48 -6.58 12.12 -29.67
C LEU A 48 -6.74 11.22 -28.45
N ARG A 49 -7.89 11.32 -27.79
CA ARG A 49 -8.22 10.47 -26.64
C ARG A 49 -8.79 9.15 -27.12
N ILE A 50 -7.93 8.14 -27.24
CA ILE A 50 -8.34 6.76 -27.56
C ILE A 50 -8.52 6.01 -26.23
N PRO A 51 -9.62 5.23 -26.08
CA PRO A 51 -9.80 4.40 -24.88
C PRO A 51 -8.63 3.42 -24.73
N TRP A 52 -8.13 3.26 -23.52
CA TRP A 52 -6.99 2.37 -23.23
C TRP A 52 -7.23 0.92 -23.69
N ILE A 53 -8.49 0.46 -23.69
CA ILE A 53 -8.90 -0.87 -24.17
C ILE A 53 -8.58 -1.03 -25.66
N ALA A 54 -8.82 0.00 -26.48
CA ALA A 54 -8.55 -0.07 -27.91
C ALA A 54 -7.04 -0.20 -28.17
N SER A 55 -6.21 0.58 -27.48
CA SER A 55 -4.75 0.47 -27.56
C SER A 55 -4.26 -0.91 -27.06
N LEU A 56 -4.82 -1.41 -25.97
CA LEU A 56 -4.48 -2.72 -25.44
C LEU A 56 -4.81 -3.84 -26.43
N THR A 57 -6.02 -3.82 -27.01
CA THR A 57 -6.43 -4.82 -28.00
C THR A 57 -5.58 -4.76 -29.27
N ALA A 58 -5.19 -3.56 -29.72
CA ALA A 58 -4.29 -3.40 -30.86
C ALA A 58 -2.89 -3.98 -30.55
N GLY A 59 -2.33 -3.71 -29.36
CA GLY A 59 -1.05 -4.26 -28.93
C GLY A 59 -1.05 -5.79 -28.84
N ILE A 60 -2.09 -6.36 -28.20
CA ILE A 60 -2.27 -7.83 -28.15
C ILE A 60 -2.46 -8.39 -29.55
N GLY A 61 -3.23 -7.71 -30.42
CA GLY A 61 -3.43 -8.11 -31.81
C GLY A 61 -2.11 -8.21 -32.58
N CYS A 62 -1.20 -7.25 -32.41
CA CYS A 62 0.14 -7.32 -33.00
C CYS A 62 0.89 -8.58 -32.58
N ILE A 63 0.88 -8.90 -31.26
CA ILE A 63 1.55 -10.09 -30.74
C ILE A 63 0.94 -11.37 -31.32
N VAL A 64 -0.40 -11.46 -31.36
CA VAL A 64 -1.10 -12.62 -31.96
C VAL A 64 -0.72 -12.79 -33.42
N VAL A 65 -0.71 -11.72 -34.23
CA VAL A 65 -0.32 -11.78 -35.63
C VAL A 65 1.14 -12.22 -35.79
N MET A 66 2.06 -11.77 -34.92
CA MET A 66 3.45 -12.22 -34.94
C MET A 66 3.55 -13.74 -34.78
N PHE A 67 2.80 -14.33 -33.84
CA PHE A 67 2.79 -15.77 -33.62
C PHE A 67 2.11 -16.53 -34.78
N LEU A 68 1.12 -15.95 -35.44
CA LEU A 68 0.46 -16.55 -36.60
C LEU A 68 1.38 -16.58 -37.84
N ILE A 69 2.27 -15.59 -38.00
CA ILE A 69 3.21 -15.54 -39.11
C ILE A 69 4.36 -16.52 -38.91
N SER A 70 5.04 -16.44 -37.75
CA SER A 70 6.15 -17.32 -37.42
C SER A 70 6.41 -17.32 -35.91
N PRO A 71 6.06 -18.39 -35.19
CA PRO A 71 6.27 -18.47 -33.73
C PRO A 71 7.75 -18.30 -33.34
N LEU A 72 8.66 -18.89 -34.13
CA LEU A 72 10.10 -18.79 -33.84
C LEU A 72 10.62 -17.35 -33.98
N ALA A 73 10.21 -16.65 -35.05
CA ALA A 73 10.62 -15.27 -35.27
C ALA A 73 9.96 -14.32 -34.25
N ALA A 74 8.72 -14.61 -33.82
CA ALA A 74 8.04 -13.87 -32.77
C ALA A 74 8.77 -13.96 -31.43
N VAL A 75 9.16 -15.17 -31.01
CA VAL A 75 9.95 -15.37 -29.79
C VAL A 75 11.30 -14.67 -29.87
N ALA A 76 11.98 -14.76 -31.02
CA ALA A 76 13.27 -14.09 -31.22
C ALA A 76 13.12 -12.56 -31.13
N ALA A 77 12.10 -11.97 -31.77
CA ALA A 77 11.85 -10.53 -31.76
C ALA A 77 11.50 -10.02 -30.35
N LEU A 78 10.59 -10.69 -29.63
CA LEU A 78 10.22 -10.35 -28.27
C LEU A 78 11.39 -10.52 -27.27
N SER A 79 12.24 -11.54 -27.49
CA SER A 79 13.45 -11.74 -26.69
C SER A 79 14.46 -10.63 -26.89
N ALA A 80 14.66 -10.20 -28.14
CA ALA A 80 15.53 -9.08 -28.46
C ALA A 80 15.03 -7.78 -27.84
N GLU A 81 13.72 -7.50 -27.93
CA GLU A 81 13.08 -6.34 -27.30
C GLU A 81 13.27 -6.36 -25.79
N PHE A 82 13.04 -7.53 -25.15
CA PHE A 82 13.24 -7.69 -23.70
C PHE A 82 14.70 -7.45 -23.29
N ILE A 83 15.67 -7.93 -24.07
CA ILE A 83 17.09 -7.71 -23.80
C ILE A 83 17.42 -6.21 -23.87
N VAL A 84 16.95 -5.53 -24.93
CA VAL A 84 17.15 -4.08 -25.08
C VAL A 84 16.53 -3.32 -23.92
N TRP A 85 15.28 -3.64 -23.59
CA TRP A 85 14.62 -3.05 -22.43
C TRP A 85 15.39 -3.31 -21.12
N PHE A 86 15.88 -4.52 -20.91
CA PHE A 86 16.63 -4.88 -19.71
C PHE A 86 17.96 -4.12 -19.58
N ILE A 87 18.66 -3.94 -20.70
CA ILE A 87 19.89 -3.14 -20.74
C ILE A 87 19.62 -1.67 -20.42
N LEU A 88 18.57 -1.09 -21.04
CA LEU A 88 18.19 0.28 -20.82
C LEU A 88 17.67 0.49 -19.38
N ALA A 89 16.82 -0.39 -18.87
CA ALA A 89 16.30 -0.33 -17.52
C ALA A 89 17.38 -0.40 -16.43
N ARG A 90 18.52 -1.08 -16.72
CA ARG A 90 19.68 -1.07 -15.83
C ARG A 90 20.44 0.25 -15.84
N LYS A 91 20.45 0.96 -16.97
CA LYS A 91 21.21 2.19 -17.16
C LYS A 91 20.46 3.42 -16.62
N GLU A 92 19.13 3.42 -16.63
CA GLU A 92 18.27 4.57 -16.31
C GLU A 92 17.97 4.78 -14.82
N ARG A 93 18.76 4.22 -13.90
CA ARG A 93 18.52 4.36 -12.44
C ARG A 93 18.62 5.81 -11.92
N THR A 94 18.93 6.78 -12.75
CA THR A 94 19.16 8.18 -12.34
C THR A 94 18.18 9.19 -12.95
N THR A 95 17.26 8.78 -13.79
CA THR A 95 16.34 9.72 -14.45
C THR A 95 15.05 9.80 -13.65
N ALA A 96 14.65 11.01 -13.26
CA ALA A 96 13.42 11.35 -12.53
C ALA A 96 12.15 11.24 -13.43
N TRP A 97 12.04 10.17 -14.20
CA TRP A 97 10.80 9.83 -14.87
C TRP A 97 9.87 9.21 -13.84
N GLY A 98 8.69 9.79 -13.71
CA GLY A 98 7.69 9.30 -12.77
C GLY A 98 7.53 7.80 -12.91
N ASP A 99 7.63 7.08 -11.78
CA ASP A 99 7.51 5.63 -11.79
C ASP A 99 6.10 5.26 -12.25
N ALA A 100 5.95 4.86 -13.52
CA ALA A 100 4.68 4.45 -14.12
C ALA A 100 3.98 3.35 -13.28
N ARG A 101 4.75 2.56 -12.52
CA ARG A 101 4.23 1.59 -11.57
C ARG A 101 3.45 2.24 -10.44
N ARG A 102 3.94 3.39 -9.94
CA ARG A 102 3.26 4.14 -8.89
C ARG A 102 1.90 4.63 -9.39
N GLY A 103 1.81 5.20 -10.60
CA GLY A 103 0.54 5.62 -11.20
C GLY A 103 -0.45 4.46 -11.33
N LEU A 104 0.02 3.27 -11.75
CA LEU A 104 -0.82 2.07 -11.80
C LEU A 104 -1.33 1.67 -10.42
N TYR A 105 -0.47 1.67 -9.38
CA TYR A 105 -0.89 1.36 -8.00
C TYR A 105 -1.89 2.39 -7.47
N GLU A 106 -1.69 3.67 -7.75
CA GLU A 106 -2.60 4.74 -7.35
C GLU A 106 -3.97 4.61 -8.05
N ALA A 107 -3.99 4.32 -9.35
CA ALA A 107 -5.22 4.07 -10.10
C ALA A 107 -5.98 2.84 -9.57
N LEU A 108 -5.26 1.75 -9.27
CA LEU A 108 -5.83 0.52 -8.70
C LEU A 108 -6.38 0.79 -7.29
N MET A 109 -5.62 1.53 -6.48
CA MET A 109 -6.04 1.93 -5.14
C MET A 109 -7.29 2.81 -5.19
N GLN A 110 -7.33 3.81 -6.07
CA GLN A 110 -8.50 4.67 -6.24
C GLN A 110 -9.73 3.87 -6.66
N TRP A 111 -9.59 2.96 -7.62
CA TRP A 111 -10.67 2.07 -8.03
C TRP A 111 -11.17 1.20 -6.88
N ALA A 112 -10.24 0.61 -6.11
CA ALA A 112 -10.57 -0.23 -4.95
C ALA A 112 -11.28 0.57 -3.86
N LEU A 113 -10.79 1.79 -3.54
CA LEU A 113 -11.41 2.65 -2.52
C LEU A 113 -12.84 3.05 -2.89
N VAL A 114 -13.11 3.40 -4.16
CA VAL A 114 -14.47 3.69 -4.63
C VAL A 114 -15.39 2.47 -4.45
N ARG A 115 -14.89 1.27 -4.74
CA ARG A 115 -15.66 0.03 -4.55
C ARG A 115 -15.91 -0.29 -3.07
N ILE A 116 -14.91 -0.10 -2.22
CA ILE A 116 -15.02 -0.31 -0.77
C ILE A 116 -16.05 0.66 -0.17
N THR A 117 -16.03 1.93 -0.57
CA THR A 117 -17.01 2.93 -0.10
C THR A 117 -18.43 2.57 -0.48
N ALA A 118 -18.63 1.99 -1.68
CA ALA A 118 -19.95 1.54 -2.12
C ALA A 118 -20.46 0.28 -1.38
N HIS A 119 -19.55 -0.46 -0.70
CA HIS A 119 -19.89 -1.70 0.02
C HIS A 119 -19.42 -1.60 1.47
N PRO A 120 -20.19 -0.95 2.35
CA PRO A 120 -19.81 -0.78 3.76
C PRO A 120 -19.62 -2.14 4.45
N MET A 121 -18.77 -2.15 5.45
CA MET A 121 -18.52 -3.36 6.25
C MET A 121 -19.79 -3.82 6.95
N THR A 122 -20.08 -5.10 6.84
CA THR A 122 -21.13 -5.79 7.59
C THR A 122 -20.49 -6.59 8.73
N ALA A 123 -21.29 -7.09 9.67
CA ALA A 123 -20.76 -7.96 10.75
C ALA A 123 -19.96 -9.17 10.23
N ARG A 124 -20.34 -9.71 9.07
CA ARG A 124 -19.62 -10.85 8.45
C ARG A 124 -18.34 -10.48 7.73
N SER A 125 -18.23 -9.25 7.22
CA SER A 125 -17.07 -8.74 6.50
C SER A 125 -16.18 -7.84 7.35
N TRP A 126 -16.52 -7.68 8.63
CA TRP A 126 -15.77 -6.84 9.56
C TRP A 126 -14.32 -7.29 9.68
N ARG A 127 -13.42 -6.33 9.59
CA ARG A 127 -11.98 -6.52 9.74
C ARG A 127 -11.41 -5.48 10.69
N PRO A 128 -10.52 -5.87 11.61
CA PRO A 128 -9.90 -4.91 12.51
C PRO A 128 -8.90 -4.02 11.76
N HIS A 129 -9.26 -2.76 11.54
CA HIS A 129 -8.32 -1.72 11.12
C HIS A 129 -7.80 -1.04 12.38
N ILE A 130 -6.59 -1.43 12.78
CA ILE A 130 -6.04 -1.08 14.09
C ILE A 130 -5.10 0.11 13.97
N MET A 131 -5.38 1.16 14.76
CA MET A 131 -4.44 2.25 14.98
C MET A 131 -3.79 2.05 16.35
N ILE A 132 -2.47 1.99 16.36
CA ILE A 132 -1.67 1.80 17.56
C ILE A 132 -1.00 3.13 17.91
N PHE A 133 -1.37 3.70 19.05
CA PHE A 133 -0.71 4.88 19.55
C PHE A 133 0.52 4.50 20.39
N VAL A 134 1.66 5.03 20.01
CA VAL A 134 2.94 4.81 20.69
C VAL A 134 3.61 6.14 21.03
N GLN A 135 4.37 6.16 22.11
CA GLN A 135 5.22 7.32 22.42
C GLN A 135 6.49 7.35 21.57
N LYS A 136 7.12 6.17 21.43
CA LYS A 136 8.26 5.91 20.55
C LYS A 136 8.15 4.49 20.04
N ILE A 137 8.28 4.34 18.74
CA ILE A 137 8.11 3.05 18.07
C ILE A 137 9.12 2.01 18.59
N GLU A 138 10.34 2.42 18.85
CA GLU A 138 11.44 1.56 19.28
C GLU A 138 11.22 0.92 20.67
N ARG A 139 10.40 1.56 21.49
CA ARG A 139 10.07 1.09 22.84
C ARG A 139 8.74 0.35 22.93
N SER A 140 8.02 0.27 21.83
CA SER A 140 6.65 -0.24 21.80
C SER A 140 6.49 -1.47 20.91
N LEU A 141 7.59 -2.18 20.63
CA LEU A 141 7.59 -3.31 19.70
C LEU A 141 6.61 -4.41 20.12
N ASP A 142 6.55 -4.73 21.41
CA ASP A 142 5.61 -5.74 21.92
C ASP A 142 4.15 -5.33 21.69
N LEU A 143 3.81 -4.05 21.93
CA LEU A 143 2.47 -3.53 21.67
C LEU A 143 2.11 -3.63 20.19
N ILE A 144 3.09 -3.39 19.32
CA ILE A 144 2.95 -3.50 17.87
C ILE A 144 2.70 -4.95 17.46
N HIS A 145 3.43 -5.90 18.04
CA HIS A 145 3.21 -7.33 17.81
C HIS A 145 1.81 -7.78 18.25
N TYR A 146 1.32 -7.30 19.38
CA TYR A 146 -0.07 -7.56 19.81
C TYR A 146 -1.07 -7.01 18.80
N GLY A 147 -0.90 -5.76 18.33
CA GLY A 147 -1.77 -5.18 17.31
C GLY A 147 -1.80 -6.01 16.02
N ARG A 148 -0.64 -6.47 15.55
CA ARG A 148 -0.56 -7.38 14.40
C ARG A 148 -1.28 -8.71 14.66
N TRP A 149 -1.09 -9.26 15.84
CA TRP A 149 -1.75 -10.52 16.20
C TRP A 149 -3.28 -10.36 16.19
N PHE A 150 -3.82 -9.28 16.76
CA PHE A 150 -5.25 -8.98 16.67
C PHE A 150 -5.74 -8.76 15.24
N ALA A 151 -4.94 -8.14 14.40
CA ALA A 151 -5.27 -7.93 12.98
C ALA A 151 -5.27 -9.23 12.16
N GLN A 152 -4.56 -10.28 12.61
CA GLN A 152 -4.47 -11.61 11.95
C GLN A 152 -4.14 -11.54 10.45
N GLY A 153 -3.43 -10.50 10.01
CA GLY A 153 -3.14 -10.27 8.59
C GLY A 153 -4.36 -9.92 7.72
N ARG A 154 -5.53 -9.68 8.33
CA ARG A 154 -6.78 -9.39 7.60
C ARG A 154 -7.15 -7.92 7.61
N GLY A 155 -6.61 -7.14 8.55
CA GLY A 155 -6.85 -5.72 8.71
C GLY A 155 -5.62 -4.87 8.40
N ILE A 156 -5.81 -3.57 8.40
CA ILE A 156 -4.74 -2.59 8.25
C ILE A 156 -4.25 -2.23 9.66
N VAL A 157 -2.92 -2.25 9.85
CA VAL A 157 -2.30 -1.80 11.10
C VAL A 157 -1.54 -0.51 10.82
N THR A 158 -1.88 0.54 11.53
CA THR A 158 -1.19 1.83 11.48
C THR A 158 -0.60 2.17 12.84
N ILE A 159 0.67 2.48 12.88
CA ILE A 159 1.38 2.88 14.10
C ILE A 159 1.51 4.39 14.06
N CYS A 160 0.96 5.06 15.05
CA CYS A 160 0.92 6.51 15.12
C CYS A 160 1.75 6.98 16.32
N GLU A 161 2.74 7.82 16.04
CA GLU A 161 3.54 8.53 17.04
C GLU A 161 3.10 10.00 17.07
N LEU A 162 2.60 10.45 18.22
CA LEU A 162 2.23 11.85 18.43
C LEU A 162 3.34 12.59 19.12
N VAL A 163 3.79 13.67 18.49
CA VAL A 163 4.85 14.53 19.01
C VAL A 163 4.26 15.86 19.45
N LYS A 164 4.46 16.21 20.71
CA LYS A 164 4.05 17.54 21.21
C LYS A 164 5.07 18.57 20.77
N ALA A 165 4.73 19.37 19.77
CA ALA A 165 5.55 20.45 19.25
C ALA A 165 4.67 21.53 18.59
N ASP A 166 5.25 22.68 18.33
CA ASP A 166 4.62 23.70 17.50
C ASP A 166 4.89 23.41 16.01
N LEU A 167 3.90 23.69 15.16
CA LEU A 167 4.00 23.59 13.70
C LEU A 167 4.77 24.80 13.13
N ALA A 168 5.98 25.06 13.63
CA ALA A 168 6.85 26.10 13.09
C ALA A 168 7.72 25.55 11.95
N PRO A 169 8.18 26.40 11.00
CA PRO A 169 9.07 25.96 9.91
C PRO A 169 10.36 25.29 10.36
N GLU A 170 10.84 25.64 11.57
CA GLU A 170 12.02 25.05 12.21
C GLU A 170 11.65 23.91 13.18
N GLY A 171 10.40 23.45 13.12
CA GLY A 171 9.83 22.46 14.02
C GLY A 171 10.24 21.03 13.67
N PHE A 172 9.50 20.09 14.26
CA PHE A 172 9.72 18.67 14.10
C PHE A 172 9.43 18.20 12.66
N ASP A 173 10.41 17.56 12.00
CA ASP A 173 10.24 16.98 10.66
C ASP A 173 9.48 15.66 10.74
N THR A 174 8.19 15.73 10.50
CA THR A 174 7.29 14.55 10.49
C THR A 174 7.63 13.59 9.38
N GLN A 175 8.11 14.07 8.23
CA GLN A 175 8.47 13.23 7.08
C GLN A 175 9.71 12.40 7.37
N ALA A 176 10.75 13.04 7.92
CA ALA A 176 11.96 12.34 8.34
C ALA A 176 11.63 11.29 9.41
N ARG A 177 10.83 11.65 10.42
CA ARG A 177 10.44 10.71 11.49
C ARG A 177 9.64 9.54 10.95
N ARG A 178 8.70 9.78 10.06
CA ARG A 178 7.94 8.72 9.40
C ARG A 178 8.84 7.76 8.63
N SER A 179 9.82 8.27 7.89
CA SER A 179 10.78 7.46 7.15
C SER A 179 11.64 6.58 8.09
N GLU A 180 12.06 7.12 9.25
CA GLU A 180 12.77 6.35 10.29
C GLU A 180 11.88 5.23 10.84
N MET A 181 10.62 5.51 11.15
CA MET A 181 9.66 4.51 11.62
C MET A 181 9.43 3.42 10.58
N GLU A 182 9.28 3.77 9.30
CA GLU A 182 9.14 2.80 8.20
C GLU A 182 10.39 1.92 8.06
N ALA A 183 11.59 2.50 8.20
CA ALA A 183 12.85 1.76 8.20
C ALA A 183 12.94 0.78 9.37
N PHE A 184 12.55 1.21 10.57
CA PHE A 184 12.50 0.36 11.77
C PHE A 184 11.52 -0.80 11.59
N LEU A 185 10.30 -0.54 11.11
CA LEU A 185 9.30 -1.59 10.84
C LEU A 185 9.80 -2.62 9.83
N LYS A 186 10.51 -2.16 8.81
CA LYS A 186 11.12 -3.05 7.81
C LYS A 186 12.23 -3.90 8.41
N GLN A 187 13.08 -3.34 9.29
CA GLN A 187 14.13 -4.07 9.99
C GLN A 187 13.54 -5.17 10.88
N GLU A 188 12.45 -4.87 11.61
CA GLU A 188 11.75 -5.81 12.48
C GLU A 188 10.79 -6.76 11.72
N ALA A 189 10.79 -6.73 10.38
CA ALA A 189 9.89 -7.51 9.52
C ALA A 189 8.39 -7.34 9.89
N VAL A 190 8.01 -6.13 10.29
CA VAL A 190 6.65 -5.75 10.68
C VAL A 190 5.92 -5.13 9.50
N ILE A 191 4.84 -5.77 9.04
CA ILE A 191 3.96 -5.21 8.00
C ILE A 191 2.95 -4.29 8.68
N ALA A 192 3.21 -2.99 8.65
CA ALA A 192 2.33 -1.94 9.18
C ALA A 192 2.66 -0.60 8.50
N PHE A 193 1.76 0.36 8.61
CA PHE A 193 1.96 1.72 8.14
C PHE A 193 2.41 2.60 9.30
N ALA A 194 3.32 3.54 9.04
CA ALA A 194 3.78 4.52 10.02
C ALA A 194 3.11 5.87 9.79
N ALA A 195 2.70 6.51 10.87
CA ALA A 195 2.23 7.89 10.90
C ALA A 195 2.96 8.64 12.04
N ALA A 196 3.41 9.84 11.77
CA ALA A 196 4.00 10.73 12.77
C ALA A 196 3.29 12.08 12.65
N ASP A 197 2.60 12.50 13.69
CA ASP A 197 1.81 13.71 13.70
C ASP A 197 2.24 14.64 14.83
N VAL A 198 2.31 15.94 14.53
CA VAL A 198 2.60 16.98 15.51
C VAL A 198 1.27 17.48 16.08
N VAL A 199 1.20 17.53 17.40
CA VAL A 199 0.02 17.98 18.11
C VAL A 199 0.38 18.98 19.21
N ARG A 200 -0.48 19.94 19.49
CA ARG A 200 -0.28 20.91 20.57
C ARG A 200 -0.53 20.28 21.93
N ASP A 201 -1.51 19.43 22.01
CA ASP A 201 -1.86 18.64 23.18
C ASP A 201 -2.04 17.16 22.79
N ILE A 202 -1.52 16.26 23.61
CA ILE A 202 -1.55 14.83 23.31
C ILE A 202 -2.96 14.25 23.42
N GLU A 203 -3.75 14.70 24.41
CA GLU A 203 -5.12 14.17 24.63
C GLU A 203 -6.04 14.53 23.46
N ASP A 204 -6.07 15.81 23.10
CA ASP A 204 -6.84 16.29 21.95
C ASP A 204 -6.30 15.72 20.63
N GLY A 205 -4.99 15.58 20.53
CA GLY A 205 -4.32 14.98 19.38
C GLY A 205 -4.71 13.53 19.15
N LEU A 206 -4.74 12.70 20.21
CA LEU A 206 -5.19 11.32 20.14
C LEU A 206 -6.60 11.20 19.55
N VAL A 207 -7.52 12.04 20.02
CA VAL A 207 -8.91 12.02 19.56
C VAL A 207 -9.02 12.52 18.12
N SER A 208 -8.36 13.64 17.81
CA SER A 208 -8.39 14.26 16.49
C SER A 208 -7.80 13.34 15.41
N VAL A 209 -6.65 12.75 15.69
CA VAL A 209 -5.99 11.81 14.77
C VAL A 209 -6.83 10.53 14.62
N ALA A 210 -7.36 9.98 15.71
CA ALA A 210 -8.23 8.80 15.64
C ALA A 210 -9.50 9.07 14.81
N GLN A 211 -10.04 10.28 14.86
CA GLN A 211 -11.21 10.68 14.09
C GLN A 211 -10.88 10.88 12.61
N ALA A 212 -9.76 11.58 12.31
CA ALA A 212 -9.38 11.97 10.96
C ALA A 212 -8.73 10.84 10.16
N HIS A 213 -8.19 9.82 10.84
CA HIS A 213 -7.44 8.75 10.19
C HIS A 213 -8.35 7.83 9.37
N GLY A 214 -8.00 7.73 8.10
CA GLY A 214 -8.63 6.82 7.15
C GLY A 214 -8.93 7.49 5.81
N MET A 215 -9.21 6.67 4.81
CA MET A 215 -9.53 7.12 3.46
C MET A 215 -10.52 6.15 2.81
N GLY A 216 -11.56 6.69 2.15
CA GLY A 216 -12.44 5.90 1.30
C GLY A 216 -13.11 4.70 2.00
N GLY A 217 -13.57 4.87 3.23
CA GLY A 217 -14.19 3.80 4.02
C GLY A 217 -13.21 2.87 4.75
N LEU A 218 -11.91 3.04 4.58
CA LEU A 218 -10.85 2.33 5.32
C LEU A 218 -10.44 3.15 6.56
N ASN A 219 -11.38 3.40 7.45
CA ASN A 219 -11.10 4.11 8.69
C ASN A 219 -10.64 3.12 9.77
N SER A 220 -9.76 3.57 10.67
CA SER A 220 -9.46 2.78 11.86
C SER A 220 -10.74 2.57 12.68
N ASN A 221 -11.11 1.32 12.93
CA ASN A 221 -12.26 0.95 13.75
C ASN A 221 -11.85 0.48 15.14
N THR A 222 -10.57 0.21 15.34
CA THR A 222 -10.00 -0.29 16.58
C THR A 222 -8.77 0.53 16.94
N LEU A 223 -8.70 0.98 18.16
CA LEU A 223 -7.57 1.71 18.72
C LEU A 223 -6.85 0.83 19.73
N LEU A 224 -5.54 0.78 19.65
CA LEU A 224 -4.69 0.08 20.61
C LEU A 224 -3.73 1.08 21.26
N MET A 225 -3.71 1.10 22.58
CA MET A 225 -2.79 1.94 23.34
C MET A 225 -2.21 1.19 24.53
N GLY A 226 -1.02 1.62 24.96
CA GLY A 226 -0.39 1.11 26.15
C GLY A 226 -1.08 1.62 27.43
N TRP A 227 -1.11 0.78 28.46
CA TRP A 227 -1.57 1.21 29.79
C TRP A 227 -0.58 2.22 30.38
N PRO A 228 -1.04 3.39 30.83
CA PRO A 228 -0.17 4.38 31.46
C PRO A 228 0.39 3.88 32.80
N SER A 229 1.68 4.08 33.01
CA SER A 229 2.33 3.68 34.28
C SER A 229 2.12 4.70 35.40
N GLU A 230 1.82 5.96 35.05
CA GLU A 230 1.64 7.06 36.00
C GLU A 230 0.16 7.37 36.25
N GLN A 231 -0.18 7.72 37.49
CA GLN A 231 -1.58 8.04 37.86
C GLN A 231 -2.15 9.23 37.06
N ARG A 232 -1.37 10.26 36.81
CA ARG A 232 -1.78 11.38 35.95
C ARG A 232 -2.03 10.96 34.49
N GLY A 233 -1.26 9.98 34.00
CA GLY A 233 -1.47 9.36 32.70
C GLY A 233 -2.76 8.57 32.63
N LEU A 234 -3.15 7.91 33.74
CA LEU A 234 -4.39 7.15 33.83
C LEU A 234 -5.63 8.05 33.71
N GLU A 235 -5.67 9.17 34.44
CA GLU A 235 -6.78 10.12 34.35
C GLU A 235 -6.95 10.67 32.91
N ARG A 236 -5.84 10.96 32.24
CA ARG A 236 -5.82 11.39 30.86
C ARG A 236 -6.33 10.30 29.93
N ALA A 237 -5.83 9.09 30.07
CA ALA A 237 -6.29 7.95 29.30
C ALA A 237 -7.81 7.73 29.47
N LEU A 238 -8.32 7.79 30.69
CA LEU A 238 -9.76 7.61 30.95
C LEU A 238 -10.63 8.69 30.28
N ARG A 239 -10.16 9.93 30.18
CA ARG A 239 -10.87 10.99 29.42
C ARG A 239 -10.90 10.66 27.93
N SER A 240 -9.75 10.29 27.36
CA SER A 240 -9.64 9.90 25.95
C SER A 240 -10.52 8.67 25.62
N LEU A 241 -10.61 7.70 26.55
CA LEU A 241 -11.47 6.51 26.41
C LEU A 241 -12.94 6.87 26.16
N ARG A 242 -13.46 7.83 26.93
CA ARG A 242 -14.84 8.29 26.78
C ARG A 242 -15.07 8.89 25.39
N SER A 243 -14.12 9.70 24.93
CA SER A 243 -14.19 10.30 23.59
C SER A 243 -14.11 9.24 22.48
N PHE A 244 -13.25 8.23 22.63
CA PHE A 244 -13.17 7.14 21.66
C PHE A 244 -14.45 6.29 21.59
N SER A 245 -15.08 6.05 22.73
CA SER A 245 -16.38 5.37 22.77
C SER A 245 -17.46 6.16 22.01
N GLN A 246 -17.47 7.49 22.12
CA GLN A 246 -18.38 8.36 21.36
C GLN A 246 -18.11 8.32 19.84
N LEU A 247 -16.87 8.07 19.42
CA LEU A 247 -16.51 7.89 18.02
C LEU A 247 -16.89 6.51 17.47
N GLY A 248 -17.50 5.63 18.28
CA GLY A 248 -17.88 4.28 17.87
C GLY A 248 -16.71 3.36 17.54
N LYS A 249 -15.54 3.63 18.10
CA LYS A 249 -14.33 2.82 17.89
C LYS A 249 -14.16 1.79 19.01
N SER A 250 -13.76 0.58 18.66
CA SER A 250 -13.32 -0.42 19.62
C SER A 250 -11.99 -0.01 20.24
N LEU A 251 -11.81 -0.31 21.53
CA LEU A 251 -10.59 0.07 22.23
C LEU A 251 -9.94 -1.14 22.85
N ILE A 252 -8.64 -1.28 22.63
CA ILE A 252 -7.78 -2.27 23.27
C ILE A 252 -6.74 -1.51 24.07
N ILE A 253 -6.62 -1.84 25.36
CA ILE A 253 -5.59 -1.29 26.22
C ILE A 253 -4.70 -2.43 26.64
N GLY A 254 -3.42 -2.31 26.28
CA GLY A 254 -2.40 -3.33 26.59
C GLY A 254 -1.47 -2.86 27.69
N ARG A 255 -1.30 -3.67 28.73
CA ARG A 255 -0.16 -3.54 29.65
C ARG A 255 0.84 -4.61 29.28
N VAL A 256 1.97 -4.18 28.77
CA VAL A 256 3.07 -5.06 28.40
C VAL A 256 4.16 -4.91 29.44
N ASP A 257 4.38 -5.96 30.23
CA ASP A 257 5.48 -5.99 31.18
C ASP A 257 6.76 -6.41 30.45
N SER A 258 7.81 -5.59 30.56
CA SER A 258 9.11 -5.78 29.89
C SER A 258 9.87 -7.04 30.33
N LYS A 259 9.37 -7.78 31.28
CA LYS A 259 9.94 -9.06 31.67
C LYS A 259 9.24 -10.17 30.93
N PRO A 260 9.96 -10.97 30.11
CA PRO A 260 9.36 -12.13 29.49
C PRO A 260 8.87 -13.06 30.62
N LEU A 261 7.57 -13.20 30.74
CA LEU A 261 7.00 -14.22 31.62
C LEU A 261 7.53 -15.58 31.14
N PRO A 262 8.12 -16.40 31.99
CA PRO A 262 8.54 -17.76 31.67
C PRO A 262 7.29 -18.62 31.45
N VAL A 263 6.57 -18.41 30.37
CA VAL A 263 5.31 -19.09 30.14
C VAL A 263 5.58 -20.30 29.26
N ARG A 264 5.48 -21.49 29.86
CA ARG A 264 5.30 -22.71 29.10
C ARG A 264 4.04 -22.57 28.26
N SER A 265 4.09 -22.96 27.00
CA SER A 265 3.01 -22.73 26.01
C SER A 265 1.64 -23.34 26.42
N ARG A 266 1.59 -24.17 27.45
CA ARG A 266 0.37 -24.79 27.99
C ARG A 266 -0.38 -23.94 29.01
N ASP A 267 0.24 -22.87 29.56
CA ASP A 267 -0.33 -22.07 30.65
C ASP A 267 -0.88 -20.72 30.17
N ARG A 268 -1.17 -20.60 28.86
CA ARG A 268 -1.77 -19.39 28.30
C ARG A 268 -3.27 -19.49 28.36
N GLU A 269 -3.85 -18.78 29.32
CA GLU A 269 -5.31 -18.66 29.47
C GLU A 269 -5.77 -17.28 28.98
N ILE A 270 -6.88 -17.26 28.24
CA ILE A 270 -7.57 -16.02 27.88
C ILE A 270 -8.82 -15.93 28.74
N HIS A 271 -8.83 -14.96 29.65
CA HIS A 271 -10.01 -14.67 30.46
C HIS A 271 -10.92 -13.71 29.73
N VAL A 272 -12.11 -14.14 29.38
CA VAL A 272 -13.12 -13.30 28.73
C VAL A 272 -14.14 -12.86 29.80
N TRP A 273 -14.20 -11.57 30.04
CA TRP A 273 -15.19 -10.98 30.94
C TRP A 273 -16.38 -10.51 30.12
N TRP A 274 -17.51 -11.12 30.33
CA TRP A 274 -18.74 -10.83 29.60
C TRP A 274 -19.63 -9.90 30.42
N GLY A 275 -19.83 -8.66 29.95
CA GLY A 275 -20.80 -7.71 30.51
C GLY A 275 -22.17 -7.90 29.85
N GLY A 276 -23.00 -8.78 30.37
CA GLY A 276 -24.27 -9.21 29.76
C GLY A 276 -25.35 -8.13 29.50
N LEU A 277 -25.09 -6.88 29.90
CA LEU A 277 -26.00 -5.75 29.67
C LEU A 277 -25.59 -4.84 28.51
N GLN A 278 -24.44 -5.07 27.90
CA GLN A 278 -23.89 -4.26 26.83
C GLN A 278 -23.82 -5.08 25.56
N ARG A 279 -24.87 -5.12 24.74
CA ARG A 279 -24.92 -5.56 23.32
C ARG A 279 -23.70 -6.31 22.73
N ASN A 280 -23.06 -7.17 23.50
CA ASN A 280 -21.91 -7.97 23.08
C ASN A 280 -22.32 -9.32 22.47
N GLY A 281 -23.59 -9.47 22.07
CA GLY A 281 -24.14 -10.70 21.51
C GLY A 281 -23.53 -11.14 20.18
N ASP A 282 -22.82 -10.23 19.51
CA ASP A 282 -22.27 -10.45 18.18
C ASP A 282 -20.84 -11.06 18.19
N LEU A 283 -20.29 -11.35 19.38
CA LEU A 283 -18.96 -11.92 19.55
C LEU A 283 -18.93 -13.45 19.68
N MET A 284 -20.08 -14.12 19.56
CA MET A 284 -20.18 -15.60 19.56
C MET A 284 -20.36 -16.14 18.16
#